data_8a759b7371f930195f7ee0b6cdcd84d4
#
_entry.id   8a759b7371f930195f7ee0b6cdcd84d4
#
_cell.length_a   1.000
_cell.length_b   1.000
_cell.length_c   1.000
_cell.angle_alpha   90.00
_cell.angle_beta   90.00
_cell.angle_gamma   90.00
#
_symmetry.space_group_name_H-M   'P 1'
#
loop_
_entity.id
_entity.type
_entity.pdbx_description
1 polymer ?
#
loop_
_entity_poly.entity_id
_entity_poly.type
_entity_poly.pdbx_seq_one_letter_code
_entity_poly.pdbx_strand_id
1 'polypeptide(L)'
;PRRRRPWAPRELTGLTLGTQANDVWCVDFKGDFMLGDRTRCYPLTITDFSSRYLLCCAALPSTKETLAREVFERVFGEFGLPEYIRSDNGVPFASVGLGGLSRLAVWWIKLGITPERIEPGHPEQNGQHERMHRTLKSEATRPAQQDMRSQQRAFDRFRHVYNDVRPHEGIALRTPASRYSVSSRAMPAELAPLRYPEHMQTRRVDAKGKLHFLGGSTYLGALLVGEVVGLDPVEDGKHDLYFGPALLGTVQMDAGELVFDTGRRKRRAAVML
;
A
#
# COMPACT_ATOMS: atom_id res chain seq x y z
N PRO A 1 -19.03 -16.42 -4.68
CA PRO A 1 -17.96 -16.20 -3.71
C PRO A 1 -16.66 -16.72 -4.30
N ARG A 2 -15.78 -15.80 -4.80
CA ARG A 2 -14.44 -16.19 -5.24
C ARG A 2 -13.72 -16.76 -4.01
N ARG A 3 -13.21 -17.99 -4.11
CA ARG A 3 -12.34 -18.60 -3.09
C ARG A 3 -11.20 -17.63 -2.81
N ARG A 4 -10.97 -17.29 -1.52
CA ARG A 4 -9.76 -16.59 -1.10
C ARG A 4 -8.56 -17.34 -1.68
N ARG A 5 -7.64 -16.62 -2.36
CA ARG A 5 -6.39 -17.22 -2.83
C ARG A 5 -5.69 -17.91 -1.65
N PRO A 6 -5.10 -19.08 -1.86
CA PRO A 6 -4.30 -19.72 -0.83
C PRO A 6 -3.18 -18.77 -0.41
N TRP A 7 -2.87 -18.77 0.89
CA TRP A 7 -1.76 -18.04 1.46
C TRP A 7 -0.46 -18.44 0.74
N ALA A 8 0.29 -17.45 0.26
CA ALA A 8 1.62 -17.65 -0.26
C ALA A 8 2.54 -16.59 0.36
N PRO A 9 3.69 -17.00 0.92
CA PRO A 9 4.69 -16.05 1.40
C PRO A 9 5.15 -15.17 0.25
N ARG A 10 5.28 -13.89 0.48
CA ARG A 10 5.74 -12.97 -0.54
C ARG A 10 6.61 -11.87 0.05
N GLU A 11 7.76 -11.63 -0.56
CA GLU A 11 8.47 -10.38 -0.36
C GLU A 11 7.61 -9.23 -0.90
N LEU A 12 7.45 -8.16 -0.14
CA LEU A 12 6.66 -6.99 -0.54
C LEU A 12 7.28 -6.17 -1.69
N THR A 13 8.38 -6.63 -2.26
CA THR A 13 9.11 -6.00 -3.36
C THR A 13 8.78 -6.61 -4.74
N GLY A 14 8.17 -7.80 -4.79
CA GLY A 14 7.77 -8.40 -6.04
C GLY A 14 6.58 -7.69 -6.67
N LEU A 15 6.69 -7.15 -7.90
CA LEU A 15 5.60 -6.47 -8.58
C LEU A 15 4.70 -7.45 -9.34
N THR A 16 3.39 -7.28 -9.15
CA THR A 16 2.37 -8.06 -9.87
C THR A 16 2.06 -7.39 -11.20
N LEU A 17 2.02 -8.17 -12.27
CA LEU A 17 1.44 -7.70 -13.52
C LEU A 17 -0.08 -7.68 -13.36
N GLY A 18 -0.66 -6.50 -13.23
CA GLY A 18 -2.10 -6.32 -13.21
C GLY A 18 -2.66 -6.48 -14.61
N THR A 19 -3.42 -7.54 -14.86
CA THR A 19 -4.00 -7.86 -16.17
C THR A 19 -5.48 -7.50 -16.29
N GLN A 20 -6.15 -7.43 -15.15
CA GLN A 20 -7.57 -7.12 -15.04
C GLN A 20 -7.80 -5.91 -14.13
N ALA A 21 -8.96 -5.27 -14.27
CA ALA A 21 -9.37 -4.22 -13.35
C ALA A 21 -9.39 -4.75 -11.90
N ASN A 22 -8.89 -3.94 -10.98
CA ASN A 22 -8.77 -4.24 -9.55
C ASN A 22 -7.72 -5.31 -9.17
N ASP A 23 -6.91 -5.80 -10.10
CA ASP A 23 -5.74 -6.59 -9.72
C ASP A 23 -4.75 -5.71 -8.93
N VAL A 24 -4.39 -4.57 -9.47
CA VAL A 24 -3.41 -3.64 -8.85
C VAL A 24 -3.92 -2.21 -8.93
N TRP A 25 -4.02 -1.55 -7.78
CA TRP A 25 -4.18 -0.10 -7.74
C TRP A 25 -2.84 0.57 -7.43
N CYS A 26 -2.50 1.60 -8.19
CA CYS A 26 -1.34 2.45 -7.92
C CYS A 26 -1.76 3.67 -7.13
N VAL A 27 -1.01 4.01 -6.09
CA VAL A 27 -1.29 5.15 -5.21
C VAL A 27 -0.06 6.01 -5.04
N ASP A 28 -0.26 7.33 -5.05
CA ASP A 28 0.84 8.28 -4.87
C ASP A 28 0.31 9.67 -4.49
N PHE A 29 1.17 10.45 -3.80
CA PHE A 29 1.00 11.88 -3.65
C PHE A 29 1.72 12.62 -4.77
N LYS A 30 1.00 13.48 -5.52
CA LYS A 30 1.58 14.25 -6.64
C LYS A 30 2.56 15.34 -6.22
N GLY A 31 3.12 15.28 -5.04
CA GLY A 31 3.84 16.38 -4.42
C GLY A 31 2.88 17.40 -3.84
N ASP A 32 3.26 18.68 -3.81
CA ASP A 32 2.40 19.74 -3.28
C ASP A 32 2.49 21.03 -4.10
N PHE A 33 1.50 21.90 -3.93
CA PHE A 33 1.48 23.25 -4.49
C PHE A 33 0.64 24.20 -3.64
N MET A 34 0.87 25.49 -3.82
CA MET A 34 0.18 26.54 -3.08
C MET A 34 -1.12 26.93 -3.78
N LEU A 35 -2.22 27.03 -3.03
CA LEU A 35 -3.50 27.59 -3.46
C LEU A 35 -3.53 29.12 -3.34
N GLY A 36 -4.55 29.75 -3.88
CA GLY A 36 -4.72 31.21 -3.83
C GLY A 36 -4.85 31.77 -2.42
N ASP A 37 -5.46 31.02 -1.51
CA ASP A 37 -5.58 31.35 -0.06
C ASP A 37 -4.31 31.07 0.75
N ARG A 38 -3.20 30.69 0.09
CA ARG A 38 -1.92 30.31 0.67
C ARG A 38 -1.92 29.00 1.46
N THR A 39 -2.93 28.17 1.36
CA THR A 39 -2.89 26.81 1.87
C THR A 39 -2.15 25.89 0.90
N ARG A 40 -1.48 24.83 1.42
CA ARG A 40 -0.85 23.82 0.58
C ARG A 40 -1.83 22.70 0.26
N CYS A 41 -1.84 22.29 -1.00
CA CYS A 41 -2.61 21.15 -1.46
C CYS A 41 -1.65 20.00 -1.79
N TYR A 42 -1.95 18.82 -1.24
CA TYR A 42 -1.25 17.55 -1.47
C TYR A 42 -2.22 16.60 -2.19
N PRO A 43 -2.19 16.51 -3.53
CA PRO A 43 -3.09 15.62 -4.25
C PRO A 43 -2.76 14.16 -3.99
N LEU A 44 -3.70 13.42 -3.39
CA LEU A 44 -3.66 11.97 -3.30
C LEU A 44 -4.37 11.38 -4.51
N THR A 45 -3.68 10.54 -5.28
CA THR A 45 -4.22 9.91 -6.47
C THR A 45 -4.21 8.40 -6.35
N ILE A 46 -5.28 7.76 -6.83
CA ILE A 46 -5.44 6.30 -6.88
C ILE A 46 -5.89 5.93 -8.27
N THR A 47 -5.12 5.07 -8.97
CA THR A 47 -5.43 4.59 -10.32
C THR A 47 -5.47 3.08 -10.38
N ASP A 48 -6.37 2.52 -11.18
CA ASP A 48 -6.31 1.12 -11.57
C ASP A 48 -5.22 0.91 -12.64
N PHE A 49 -4.33 -0.04 -12.40
CA PHE A 49 -3.17 -0.27 -13.26
C PHE A 49 -3.54 -0.76 -14.65
N SER A 50 -4.49 -1.68 -14.76
CA SER A 50 -4.88 -2.32 -16.03
C SER A 50 -5.72 -1.41 -16.91
N SER A 51 -6.78 -0.83 -16.36
CA SER A 51 -7.73 0.02 -17.09
C SER A 51 -7.29 1.48 -17.24
N ARG A 52 -6.29 1.91 -16.46
CA ARG A 52 -5.89 3.33 -16.31
C ARG A 52 -6.90 4.20 -15.59
N TYR A 53 -7.98 3.64 -15.09
CA TYR A 53 -9.05 4.39 -14.46
C TYR A 53 -8.55 5.13 -13.22
N LEU A 54 -8.78 6.45 -13.17
CA LEU A 54 -8.46 7.31 -12.03
C LEU A 54 -9.60 7.21 -11.02
N LEU A 55 -9.46 6.32 -10.03
CA LEU A 55 -10.44 6.10 -8.97
C LEU A 55 -10.61 7.33 -8.09
N CYS A 56 -9.52 8.00 -7.78
CA CYS A 56 -9.51 9.16 -6.90
C CYS A 56 -8.43 10.18 -7.28
N CYS A 57 -8.79 11.46 -7.15
CA CYS A 57 -7.85 12.56 -7.06
C CYS A 57 -8.35 13.48 -5.93
N ALA A 58 -7.80 13.35 -4.73
CA ALA A 58 -8.25 14.07 -3.54
C ALA A 58 -7.33 15.23 -3.20
N ALA A 59 -7.89 16.42 -3.01
CA ALA A 59 -7.17 17.58 -2.53
C ALA A 59 -7.07 17.49 -0.99
N LEU A 60 -5.85 17.26 -0.48
CA LEU A 60 -5.61 17.12 0.95
C LEU A 60 -4.71 18.25 1.47
N PRO A 61 -4.91 18.70 2.72
CA PRO A 61 -4.06 19.74 3.33
C PRO A 61 -2.72 19.19 3.84
N SER A 62 -2.54 17.88 3.86
CA SER A 62 -1.29 17.23 4.24
C SER A 62 -1.27 15.77 3.80
N THR A 63 -0.09 15.13 3.91
CA THR A 63 0.11 13.69 3.65
C THR A 63 -0.12 12.82 4.89
N LYS A 64 -0.82 13.33 5.92
CA LYS A 64 -1.10 12.54 7.14
C LYS A 64 -1.88 11.28 6.85
N GLU A 65 -1.50 10.20 7.51
CA GLU A 65 -2.12 8.88 7.38
C GLU A 65 -3.64 8.90 7.60
N THR A 66 -4.12 9.64 8.61
CA THR A 66 -5.55 9.72 8.94
C THR A 66 -6.38 10.24 7.76
N LEU A 67 -5.90 11.31 7.09
CA LEU A 67 -6.57 11.86 5.91
C LEU A 67 -6.52 10.91 4.71
N ALA A 68 -5.37 10.27 4.49
CA ALA A 68 -5.26 9.27 3.43
C ALA A 68 -6.21 8.09 3.70
N ARG A 69 -6.32 7.65 4.95
CA ARG A 69 -7.21 6.57 5.35
C ARG A 69 -8.68 6.88 5.06
N GLU A 70 -9.16 8.08 5.41
CA GLU A 70 -10.53 8.52 5.10
C GLU A 70 -10.82 8.48 3.58
N VAL A 71 -9.83 8.87 2.76
CA VAL A 71 -9.95 8.77 1.30
C VAL A 71 -10.05 7.31 0.87
N PHE A 72 -9.22 6.42 1.40
CA PHE A 72 -9.29 4.99 1.07
C PHE A 72 -10.60 4.35 1.50
N GLU A 73 -11.12 4.67 2.70
CA GLU A 73 -12.41 4.16 3.19
C GLU A 73 -13.53 4.52 2.22
N ARG A 74 -13.59 5.77 1.76
CA ARG A 74 -14.54 6.22 0.75
C ARG A 74 -14.36 5.49 -0.59
N VAL A 75 -13.13 5.39 -1.09
CA VAL A 75 -12.81 4.73 -2.37
C VAL A 75 -13.13 3.23 -2.30
N PHE A 76 -12.81 2.56 -1.20
CA PHE A 76 -13.15 1.16 -1.00
C PHE A 76 -14.66 0.92 -0.88
N GLY A 77 -15.39 1.86 -0.28
CA GLY A 77 -16.85 1.82 -0.23
C GLY A 77 -17.50 1.98 -1.60
N GLU A 78 -16.92 2.83 -2.46
CA GLU A 78 -17.44 3.13 -3.81
C GLU A 78 -17.04 2.05 -4.85
N PHE A 79 -15.79 1.60 -4.84
CA PHE A 79 -15.21 0.77 -5.89
C PHE A 79 -14.87 -0.66 -5.45
N GLY A 80 -15.06 -1.01 -4.17
CA GLY A 80 -14.61 -2.27 -3.60
C GLY A 80 -13.10 -2.33 -3.40
N LEU A 81 -12.56 -3.52 -3.13
CA LEU A 81 -11.17 -3.74 -2.76
C LEU A 81 -10.35 -4.29 -3.93
N PRO A 82 -9.12 -3.79 -4.17
CA PRO A 82 -8.18 -4.41 -5.10
C PRO A 82 -7.50 -5.64 -4.46
N GLU A 83 -6.80 -6.44 -5.28
CA GLU A 83 -5.93 -7.50 -4.76
C GLU A 83 -4.62 -6.94 -4.21
N TYR A 84 -4.06 -5.92 -4.91
CA TYR A 84 -2.79 -5.29 -4.56
C TYR A 84 -2.90 -3.77 -4.57
N ILE A 85 -2.18 -3.12 -3.65
CA ILE A 85 -1.94 -1.68 -3.71
C ILE A 85 -0.44 -1.46 -3.87
N ARG A 86 -0.07 -0.83 -4.98
CA ARG A 86 1.31 -0.43 -5.29
C ARG A 86 1.54 1.02 -4.93
N SER A 87 2.57 1.27 -4.14
CA SER A 87 2.97 2.61 -3.72
C SER A 87 4.47 2.82 -3.87
N ASP A 88 4.89 4.07 -3.75
CA ASP A 88 6.29 4.39 -3.49
C ASP A 88 6.71 3.95 -2.07
N ASN A 89 7.97 4.24 -1.71
CA ASN A 89 8.52 3.94 -0.39
C ASN A 89 8.33 5.10 0.61
N GLY A 90 7.53 6.10 0.27
CA GLY A 90 7.27 7.28 1.09
C GLY A 90 6.14 7.09 2.12
N VAL A 91 6.15 7.97 3.12
CA VAL A 91 5.03 8.08 4.05
C VAL A 91 3.82 8.70 3.34
N PRO A 92 2.59 8.25 3.64
CA PRO A 92 2.19 7.33 4.70
C PRO A 92 2.11 5.86 4.28
N PHE A 93 2.53 5.51 3.05
CA PHE A 93 2.34 4.18 2.47
C PHE A 93 3.33 3.16 3.00
N ALA A 94 4.57 3.59 3.24
CA ALA A 94 5.65 2.76 3.77
C ALA A 94 6.29 3.38 5.00
N SER A 95 7.07 2.59 5.74
CA SER A 95 7.88 3.05 6.86
C SER A 95 9.27 2.42 6.83
N VAL A 96 10.17 2.98 7.62
CA VAL A 96 11.51 2.40 7.86
C VAL A 96 11.48 1.29 8.92
N GLY A 97 10.34 1.09 9.56
CA GLY A 97 10.16 0.12 10.64
C GLY A 97 10.03 -1.32 10.19
N LEU A 98 9.35 -2.11 11.02
CA LEU A 98 9.13 -3.55 10.90
C LEU A 98 8.60 -3.96 9.52
N GLY A 99 9.36 -4.78 8.78
CA GLY A 99 9.01 -5.21 7.42
C GLY A 99 8.74 -4.05 6.44
N GLY A 100 9.05 -2.79 6.84
CA GLY A 100 8.69 -1.60 6.08
C GLY A 100 7.19 -1.25 6.10
N LEU A 101 6.41 -1.93 6.93
CA LEU A 101 4.97 -1.69 7.02
C LEU A 101 4.67 -0.33 7.65
N SER A 102 3.70 0.38 7.08
CA SER A 102 3.01 1.51 7.70
C SER A 102 1.70 1.03 8.34
N ARG A 103 1.03 1.91 9.11
CA ARG A 103 -0.30 1.61 9.64
C ARG A 103 -1.33 1.39 8.53
N LEU A 104 -1.23 2.14 7.42
CA LEU A 104 -2.05 1.91 6.23
C LEU A 104 -1.80 0.52 5.65
N ALA A 105 -0.53 0.10 5.50
CA ALA A 105 -0.19 -1.22 5.00
C ALA A 105 -0.73 -2.34 5.89
N VAL A 106 -0.63 -2.19 7.22
CA VAL A 106 -1.23 -3.14 8.19
C VAL A 106 -2.73 -3.23 7.99
N TRP A 107 -3.42 -2.10 7.84
CA TRP A 107 -4.87 -2.07 7.61
C TRP A 107 -5.25 -2.70 6.25
N TRP A 108 -4.51 -2.43 5.17
CA TRP A 108 -4.73 -3.08 3.87
C TRP A 108 -4.60 -4.60 3.96
N ILE A 109 -3.56 -5.10 4.65
CA ILE A 109 -3.37 -6.55 4.87
C ILE A 109 -4.58 -7.14 5.60
N LYS A 110 -5.11 -6.48 6.61
CA LYS A 110 -6.31 -6.92 7.33
C LYS A 110 -7.57 -6.94 6.45
N LEU A 111 -7.63 -6.06 5.43
CA LEU A 111 -8.66 -6.09 4.38
C LEU A 111 -8.42 -7.17 3.31
N GLY A 112 -7.32 -7.92 3.40
CA GLY A 112 -6.92 -8.92 2.42
C GLY A 112 -6.33 -8.31 1.15
N ILE A 113 -5.79 -7.08 1.24
CA ILE A 113 -5.07 -6.40 0.17
C ILE A 113 -3.58 -6.58 0.42
N THR A 114 -2.82 -6.96 -0.59
CA THR A 114 -1.36 -7.10 -0.48
C THR A 114 -0.68 -5.78 -0.87
N PRO A 115 0.06 -5.13 0.05
CA PRO A 115 0.87 -3.97 -0.30
C PRO A 115 2.04 -4.39 -1.21
N GLU A 116 2.28 -3.64 -2.29
CA GLU A 116 3.47 -3.73 -3.13
C GLU A 116 4.23 -2.40 -3.09
N ARG A 117 5.55 -2.48 -3.11
CA ARG A 117 6.39 -1.29 -3.17
C ARG A 117 7.27 -1.33 -4.40
N ILE A 118 7.39 -0.19 -5.09
CA ILE A 118 8.37 -0.05 -6.17
C ILE A 118 9.78 -0.21 -5.60
N GLU A 119 10.67 -0.78 -6.38
CA GLU A 119 12.07 -0.91 -5.99
C GLU A 119 12.73 0.48 -5.92
N PRO A 120 13.55 0.76 -4.89
CA PRO A 120 14.30 1.99 -4.81
C PRO A 120 15.19 2.19 -6.06
N GLY A 121 15.06 3.33 -6.72
CA GLY A 121 15.81 3.64 -7.93
C GLY A 121 15.16 3.16 -9.24
N HIS A 122 13.95 2.59 -9.20
CA HIS A 122 13.20 2.11 -10.36
C HIS A 122 11.88 2.87 -10.58
N PRO A 123 11.93 4.19 -10.89
CA PRO A 123 10.72 5.01 -11.09
C PRO A 123 9.87 4.51 -12.27
N GLU A 124 10.47 3.83 -13.26
CA GLU A 124 9.75 3.24 -14.39
C GLU A 124 8.66 2.24 -13.97
N GLN A 125 8.81 1.61 -12.80
CA GLN A 125 7.80 0.71 -12.22
C GLN A 125 6.49 1.43 -11.87
N ASN A 126 6.51 2.77 -11.77
CA ASN A 126 5.34 3.63 -11.59
C ASN A 126 5.12 4.60 -12.77
N GLY A 127 5.79 4.39 -13.90
CA GLY A 127 5.80 5.30 -15.03
C GLY A 127 4.42 5.64 -15.64
N GLN A 128 3.42 4.77 -15.42
CA GLN A 128 2.04 5.03 -15.82
C GLN A 128 1.39 6.10 -14.95
N HIS A 129 1.61 5.99 -13.63
CA HIS A 129 1.11 6.94 -12.65
C HIS A 129 1.79 8.31 -12.81
N GLU A 130 3.10 8.31 -13.10
CA GLU A 130 3.84 9.54 -13.40
C GLU A 130 3.33 10.26 -14.64
N ARG A 131 2.94 9.53 -15.70
CA ARG A 131 2.30 10.13 -16.88
C ARG A 131 0.97 10.78 -16.55
N MET A 132 0.13 10.13 -15.77
CA MET A 132 -1.13 10.70 -15.28
C MET A 132 -0.85 11.96 -14.46
N HIS A 133 0.12 11.94 -13.57
CA HIS A 133 0.53 13.10 -12.77
C HIS A 133 1.02 14.28 -13.61
N ARG A 134 1.71 14.04 -14.73
CA ARG A 134 2.13 15.09 -15.66
C ARG A 134 0.92 15.79 -16.27
N THR A 135 -0.08 15.02 -16.69
CA THR A 135 -1.33 15.53 -17.22
C THR A 135 -2.14 16.29 -16.16
N LEU A 136 -2.28 15.71 -14.96
CA LEU A 136 -2.93 16.36 -13.82
C LEU A 136 -2.29 17.73 -13.50
N LYS A 137 -0.95 17.78 -13.50
CA LYS A 137 -0.21 19.02 -13.25
C LYS A 137 -0.52 20.10 -14.25
N SER A 138 -0.57 19.78 -15.55
CA SER A 138 -0.83 20.76 -16.61
C SER A 138 -2.28 21.23 -16.63
N GLU A 139 -3.24 20.37 -16.31
CA GLU A 139 -4.65 20.64 -16.56
C GLU A 139 -5.46 21.03 -15.31
N ALA A 140 -5.02 20.62 -14.14
CA ALA A 140 -5.81 20.83 -12.92
C ALA A 140 -5.05 21.44 -11.73
N THR A 141 -3.72 21.69 -11.86
CA THR A 141 -2.97 22.40 -10.82
C THR A 141 -2.37 23.71 -11.29
N ARG A 142 -2.49 24.05 -12.58
CA ARG A 142 -1.97 25.28 -13.18
C ARG A 142 -3.00 25.91 -14.12
N PRO A 143 -3.59 27.06 -13.73
CA PRO A 143 -3.41 27.76 -12.46
C PRO A 143 -4.03 26.98 -11.28
N ALA A 144 -3.43 27.11 -10.09
CA ALA A 144 -4.02 26.62 -8.86
C ALA A 144 -5.33 27.35 -8.56
N GLN A 145 -6.28 26.67 -7.93
CA GLN A 145 -7.55 27.27 -7.54
C GLN A 145 -7.39 28.10 -6.26
N GLN A 146 -8.46 28.88 -5.92
CA GLN A 146 -8.42 29.80 -4.79
C GLN A 146 -8.30 29.08 -3.43
N ASP A 147 -9.02 27.97 -3.26
CA ASP A 147 -9.12 27.22 -2.01
C ASP A 147 -9.23 25.71 -2.25
N MET A 148 -9.16 24.91 -1.18
CA MET A 148 -9.20 23.44 -1.23
C MET A 148 -10.48 22.91 -1.88
N ARG A 149 -11.63 23.54 -1.63
CA ARG A 149 -12.92 23.10 -2.18
C ARG A 149 -13.00 23.34 -3.68
N SER A 150 -12.54 24.49 -4.16
CA SER A 150 -12.49 24.77 -5.59
C SER A 150 -11.43 23.93 -6.32
N GLN A 151 -10.32 23.61 -5.63
CA GLN A 151 -9.31 22.67 -6.14
C GLN A 151 -9.88 21.26 -6.26
N GLN A 152 -10.66 20.78 -5.29
CA GLN A 152 -11.33 19.48 -5.40
C GLN A 152 -12.28 19.45 -6.61
N ARG A 153 -13.08 20.49 -6.83
CA ARG A 153 -13.94 20.55 -8.03
C ARG A 153 -13.13 20.52 -9.34
N ALA A 154 -11.93 21.11 -9.35
CA ALA A 154 -11.05 21.04 -10.53
C ALA A 154 -10.54 19.60 -10.73
N PHE A 155 -10.18 18.88 -9.66
CA PHE A 155 -9.79 17.49 -9.71
C PHE A 155 -10.95 16.57 -10.13
N ASP A 156 -12.17 16.85 -9.69
CA ASP A 156 -13.35 16.05 -10.09
C ASP A 156 -13.63 16.20 -11.59
N ARG A 157 -13.54 17.43 -12.12
CA ARG A 157 -13.64 17.66 -13.58
C ARG A 157 -12.53 16.97 -14.35
N PHE A 158 -11.29 17.06 -13.86
CA PHE A 158 -10.15 16.37 -14.46
C PHE A 158 -10.38 14.85 -14.48
N ARG A 159 -10.80 14.25 -13.35
CA ARG A 159 -11.09 12.82 -13.23
C ARG A 159 -12.15 12.37 -14.25
N HIS A 160 -13.22 13.14 -14.39
CA HIS A 160 -14.27 12.86 -15.38
C HIS A 160 -13.71 12.91 -16.82
N VAL A 161 -13.03 13.99 -17.23
CA VAL A 161 -12.43 14.07 -18.57
C VAL A 161 -11.41 12.96 -18.81
N TYR A 162 -10.57 12.68 -17.83
CA TYR A 162 -9.54 11.64 -17.90
C TYR A 162 -10.14 10.24 -18.10
N ASN A 163 -11.20 9.92 -17.38
CA ASN A 163 -11.80 8.58 -17.39
C ASN A 163 -12.80 8.37 -18.56
N ASP A 164 -13.63 9.36 -18.84
CA ASP A 164 -14.82 9.16 -19.67
C ASP A 164 -14.67 9.73 -21.08
N VAL A 165 -13.80 10.72 -21.26
CA VAL A 165 -13.67 11.44 -22.53
C VAL A 165 -12.35 11.16 -23.23
N ARG A 166 -11.25 11.08 -22.50
CA ARG A 166 -9.89 10.97 -23.08
C ARG A 166 -9.55 9.56 -23.52
N PRO A 167 -9.18 9.35 -24.81
CA PRO A 167 -8.60 8.07 -25.25
C PRO A 167 -7.16 7.92 -24.74
N HIS A 168 -6.77 6.71 -24.37
CA HIS A 168 -5.43 6.40 -23.88
C HIS A 168 -4.72 5.38 -24.79
N GLU A 169 -3.53 5.71 -25.28
CA GLU A 169 -2.73 4.83 -26.14
C GLU A 169 -2.44 3.47 -25.47
N GLY A 170 -2.11 3.47 -24.18
CA GLY A 170 -1.78 2.25 -23.43
C GLY A 170 -2.95 1.27 -23.25
N ILE A 171 -4.17 1.62 -23.67
CA ILE A 171 -5.37 0.76 -23.68
C ILE A 171 -6.07 0.81 -25.05
N ALA A 172 -5.28 0.86 -26.12
CA ALA A 172 -5.73 0.85 -27.51
C ALA A 172 -6.71 1.98 -27.84
N LEU A 173 -6.37 3.22 -27.45
CA LEU A 173 -7.17 4.44 -27.67
C LEU A 173 -8.59 4.37 -27.11
N ARG A 174 -8.85 3.51 -26.15
CA ARG A 174 -10.12 3.47 -25.41
C ARG A 174 -10.08 4.44 -24.23
N THR A 175 -11.26 4.79 -23.71
CA THR A 175 -11.36 5.53 -22.46
C THR A 175 -11.18 4.57 -21.25
N PRO A 176 -10.55 5.00 -20.14
CA PRO A 176 -10.44 4.20 -18.92
C PRO A 176 -11.78 3.64 -18.44
N ALA A 177 -12.85 4.43 -18.47
CA ALA A 177 -14.18 4.02 -18.06
C ALA A 177 -14.72 2.83 -18.87
N SER A 178 -14.38 2.71 -20.15
CA SER A 178 -14.79 1.57 -20.99
C SER A 178 -14.06 0.27 -20.65
N ARG A 179 -13.03 0.32 -19.81
CA ARG A 179 -12.17 -0.81 -19.42
C ARG A 179 -12.27 -1.15 -17.93
N TYR A 180 -12.86 -0.28 -17.14
CA TYR A 180 -12.96 -0.45 -15.70
C TYR A 180 -14.31 -1.05 -15.31
N SER A 181 -14.29 -1.90 -14.29
CA SER A 181 -15.48 -2.39 -13.60
C SER A 181 -15.20 -2.39 -12.10
N VAL A 182 -16.22 -2.10 -11.30
CA VAL A 182 -16.15 -2.12 -9.84
C VAL A 182 -15.74 -3.52 -9.34
N SER A 183 -14.92 -3.57 -8.30
CA SER A 183 -14.48 -4.83 -7.70
C SER A 183 -15.66 -5.59 -7.07
N SER A 184 -15.69 -6.90 -7.26
CA SER A 184 -16.63 -7.78 -6.56
C SER A 184 -16.28 -8.00 -5.09
N ARG A 185 -15.11 -7.54 -4.63
CA ARG A 185 -14.67 -7.60 -3.23
C ARG A 185 -15.16 -6.35 -2.50
N ALA A 186 -16.33 -6.43 -1.88
CA ALA A 186 -16.84 -5.32 -1.08
C ALA A 186 -15.97 -5.07 0.16
N MET A 187 -15.89 -3.81 0.61
CA MET A 187 -15.28 -3.47 1.88
C MET A 187 -16.10 -4.11 3.02
N PRO A 188 -15.48 -4.94 3.89
CA PRO A 188 -16.22 -5.59 4.97
C PRO A 188 -16.54 -4.59 6.08
N ALA A 189 -17.70 -4.76 6.74
CA ALA A 189 -18.08 -3.96 7.90
C ALA A 189 -17.16 -4.23 9.10
N GLU A 190 -16.68 -5.47 9.23
CA GLU A 190 -15.76 -5.90 10.29
C GLU A 190 -14.53 -6.59 9.70
N LEU A 191 -13.37 -6.33 10.29
CA LEU A 191 -12.12 -6.97 9.87
C LEU A 191 -12.05 -8.39 10.44
N ALA A 192 -12.01 -9.39 9.56
CA ALA A 192 -11.79 -10.76 9.97
C ALA A 192 -10.34 -10.96 10.46
N PRO A 193 -10.10 -11.80 11.48
CA PRO A 193 -8.76 -12.19 11.89
C PRO A 193 -7.94 -12.75 10.73
N LEU A 194 -6.64 -12.45 10.71
CA LEU A 194 -5.72 -13.05 9.76
C LEU A 194 -5.64 -14.56 10.01
N ARG A 195 -5.64 -15.33 8.94
CA ARG A 195 -5.47 -16.80 8.99
C ARG A 195 -4.10 -17.15 8.43
N TYR A 196 -3.45 -18.08 9.11
CA TYR A 196 -2.15 -18.64 8.75
C TYR A 196 -2.29 -20.10 8.39
N PRO A 197 -1.39 -20.69 7.55
CA PRO A 197 -1.33 -22.12 7.30
C PRO A 197 -1.17 -22.92 8.58
N GLU A 198 -1.66 -24.17 8.60
CA GLU A 198 -1.62 -25.05 9.79
C GLU A 198 -0.20 -25.38 10.27
N HIS A 199 0.79 -25.40 9.37
CA HIS A 199 2.19 -25.64 9.71
C HIS A 199 2.85 -24.45 10.43
N MET A 200 2.26 -23.25 10.34
CA MET A 200 2.76 -22.08 11.05
C MET A 200 2.28 -22.04 12.49
N GLN A 201 3.18 -21.67 13.38
CA GLN A 201 2.80 -21.29 14.72
C GLN A 201 2.32 -19.84 14.74
N THR A 202 1.29 -19.54 15.50
CA THR A 202 0.79 -18.16 15.64
C THR A 202 1.03 -17.64 17.04
N ARG A 203 1.37 -16.36 17.15
CA ARG A 203 1.54 -15.65 18.44
C ARG A 203 0.94 -14.26 18.34
N ARG A 204 0.38 -13.80 19.47
CA ARG A 204 -0.09 -12.42 19.60
C ARG A 204 1.05 -11.54 20.12
N VAL A 205 1.23 -10.40 19.51
CA VAL A 205 2.15 -9.35 20.00
C VAL A 205 1.50 -8.71 21.23
N ASP A 206 2.24 -8.63 22.33
CA ASP A 206 1.72 -8.13 23.60
C ASP A 206 1.53 -6.60 23.61
N ALA A 207 0.95 -6.07 24.71
CA ALA A 207 0.70 -4.63 24.87
C ALA A 207 1.97 -3.77 24.92
N LYS A 208 3.14 -4.38 25.12
CA LYS A 208 4.45 -3.71 25.10
C LYS A 208 5.16 -3.84 23.75
N GLY A 209 4.50 -4.42 22.74
CA GLY A 209 5.08 -4.64 21.42
C GLY A 209 6.08 -5.79 21.35
N LYS A 210 6.03 -6.74 22.29
CA LYS A 210 6.91 -7.90 22.32
C LYS A 210 6.24 -9.15 21.76
N LEU A 211 7.02 -9.94 21.07
CA LEU A 211 6.73 -11.32 20.66
C LEU A 211 7.35 -12.27 21.69
N HIS A 212 6.53 -13.19 22.23
CA HIS A 212 6.98 -14.28 23.12
C HIS A 212 6.99 -15.58 22.35
N PHE A 213 8.15 -16.23 22.25
CA PHE A 213 8.32 -17.47 21.49
C PHE A 213 9.51 -18.28 21.98
N LEU A 214 9.44 -19.61 21.95
CA LEU A 214 10.51 -20.54 22.36
C LEU A 214 11.12 -20.25 23.75
N GLY A 215 10.32 -19.78 24.70
CA GLY A 215 10.81 -19.41 26.04
C GLY A 215 11.49 -18.06 26.16
N GLY A 216 11.69 -17.35 25.05
CA GLY A 216 12.26 -15.99 24.99
C GLY A 216 11.25 -14.92 24.60
N SER A 217 11.71 -13.68 24.52
CA SER A 217 10.92 -12.57 23.97
C SER A 217 11.79 -11.59 23.21
N THR A 218 11.24 -11.01 22.14
CA THR A 218 11.90 -9.96 21.35
C THR A 218 10.95 -8.80 21.07
N TYR A 219 11.49 -7.58 20.93
CA TYR A 219 10.69 -6.38 20.67
C TYR A 219 10.47 -6.17 19.17
N LEU A 220 9.21 -6.16 18.74
CA LEU A 220 8.82 -5.89 17.37
C LEU A 220 8.38 -4.44 17.12
N GLY A 221 8.01 -3.71 18.18
CA GLY A 221 7.52 -2.34 18.07
C GLY A 221 6.02 -2.20 18.28
N ALA A 222 5.56 -0.95 18.33
CA ALA A 222 4.15 -0.63 18.62
C ALA A 222 3.18 -0.89 17.44
N LEU A 223 3.71 -1.06 16.23
CA LEU A 223 2.89 -1.16 15.02
C LEU A 223 1.92 -2.36 15.03
N LEU A 224 2.37 -3.48 15.57
CA LEU A 224 1.63 -4.75 15.59
C LEU A 224 1.09 -5.13 16.98
N VAL A 225 1.05 -4.20 17.93
CA VAL A 225 0.46 -4.46 19.26
C VAL A 225 -0.95 -5.01 19.12
N GLY A 226 -1.21 -6.15 19.78
CA GLY A 226 -2.49 -6.85 19.75
C GLY A 226 -2.75 -7.67 18.49
N GLU A 227 -1.93 -7.55 17.45
CA GLU A 227 -2.06 -8.32 16.22
C GLU A 227 -1.48 -9.75 16.37
N VAL A 228 -1.96 -10.66 15.56
CA VAL A 228 -1.46 -12.04 15.49
C VAL A 228 -0.48 -12.16 14.33
N VAL A 229 0.69 -12.70 14.60
CA VAL A 229 1.75 -12.98 13.61
C VAL A 229 1.93 -14.48 13.42
N GLY A 230 2.38 -14.88 12.23
CA GLY A 230 2.70 -16.25 11.87
C GLY A 230 4.22 -16.50 11.93
N LEU A 231 4.60 -17.67 12.40
CA LEU A 231 5.98 -18.13 12.51
C LEU A 231 6.13 -19.41 11.68
N ASP A 232 6.86 -19.31 10.56
CA ASP A 232 7.11 -20.41 9.64
C ASP A 232 8.47 -21.04 9.93
N PRO A 233 8.55 -22.32 10.33
CA PRO A 233 9.82 -22.97 10.56
C PRO A 233 10.58 -23.14 9.24
N VAL A 234 11.81 -22.61 9.16
CA VAL A 234 12.67 -22.70 7.97
C VAL A 234 13.91 -23.56 8.19
N GLU A 235 14.50 -23.52 9.39
CA GLU A 235 15.66 -24.30 9.82
C GLU A 235 15.52 -24.59 11.33
N ASP A 236 16.39 -25.45 11.87
CA ASP A 236 16.40 -25.75 13.31
C ASP A 236 16.52 -24.48 14.16
N GLY A 237 15.48 -24.22 14.95
CA GLY A 237 15.42 -23.05 15.83
C GLY A 237 15.20 -21.71 15.14
N LYS A 238 15.08 -21.68 13.81
CA LYS A 238 14.89 -20.46 13.00
C LYS A 238 13.51 -20.44 12.36
N HIS A 239 12.82 -19.32 12.48
CA HIS A 239 11.47 -19.14 11.95
C HIS A 239 11.35 -17.81 11.22
N ASP A 240 10.77 -17.83 10.04
CA ASP A 240 10.35 -16.62 9.35
C ASP A 240 9.10 -16.06 10.01
N LEU A 241 9.10 -14.76 10.28
CA LEU A 241 8.03 -14.04 10.95
C LEU A 241 7.19 -13.29 9.92
N TYR A 242 5.88 -13.57 9.92
CA TYR A 242 4.93 -12.99 8.98
C TYR A 242 3.81 -12.19 9.65
N PHE A 243 3.38 -11.11 8.97
CA PHE A 243 2.08 -10.47 9.24
C PHE A 243 1.21 -10.57 7.99
N GLY A 244 0.19 -11.44 8.00
CA GLY A 244 -0.49 -11.84 6.78
C GLY A 244 0.54 -12.36 5.75
N PRO A 245 0.52 -11.91 4.49
CA PRO A 245 1.49 -12.33 3.47
C PRO A 245 2.85 -11.65 3.58
N ALA A 246 3.00 -10.65 4.46
CA ALA A 246 4.21 -9.85 4.56
C ALA A 246 5.27 -10.51 5.45
N LEU A 247 6.43 -10.84 4.87
CA LEU A 247 7.62 -11.24 5.63
C LEU A 247 8.17 -10.03 6.38
N LEU A 248 8.27 -10.16 7.71
CA LEU A 248 8.79 -9.09 8.58
C LEU A 248 10.29 -9.25 8.85
N GLY A 249 10.77 -10.47 8.85
CA GLY A 249 12.13 -10.86 9.17
C GLY A 249 12.16 -12.28 9.72
N THR A 250 13.24 -12.64 10.41
CA THR A 250 13.46 -13.97 10.97
C THR A 250 13.69 -13.88 12.47
N VAL A 251 13.16 -14.84 13.23
CA VAL A 251 13.42 -15.01 14.65
C VAL A 251 14.16 -16.31 14.92
N GLN A 252 15.12 -16.30 15.84
CA GLN A 252 15.88 -17.48 16.26
C GLN A 252 16.30 -17.34 17.73
N MET A 253 16.54 -18.48 18.38
CA MET A 253 17.20 -18.48 19.68
C MET A 253 18.71 -18.34 19.48
N ASP A 254 19.33 -17.39 20.15
CA ASP A 254 20.77 -17.19 20.16
C ASP A 254 21.22 -16.92 21.60
N ALA A 255 22.17 -17.72 22.10
CA ALA A 255 22.69 -17.64 23.48
C ALA A 255 21.61 -17.56 24.58
N GLY A 256 20.45 -18.20 24.39
CA GLY A 256 19.32 -18.18 25.33
C GLY A 256 18.37 -16.98 25.19
N GLU A 257 18.59 -16.11 24.24
CA GLU A 257 17.72 -14.97 23.93
C GLU A 257 17.03 -15.14 22.58
N LEU A 258 15.79 -14.64 22.46
CA LEU A 258 15.07 -14.60 21.18
C LEU A 258 15.51 -13.37 20.39
N VAL A 259 16.26 -13.59 19.31
CA VAL A 259 16.77 -12.55 18.42
C VAL A 259 15.86 -12.40 17.22
N PHE A 260 15.57 -11.15 16.84
CA PHE A 260 14.85 -10.81 15.63
C PHE A 260 15.77 -10.10 14.64
N ASP A 261 15.89 -10.66 13.42
CA ASP A 261 16.67 -10.11 12.32
C ASP A 261 15.73 -9.68 11.17
N THR A 262 15.79 -8.42 10.79
CA THR A 262 15.03 -7.86 9.66
C THR A 262 15.67 -8.13 8.30
N GLY A 263 16.84 -8.76 8.25
CA GLY A 263 17.61 -8.98 7.02
C GLY A 263 18.25 -7.71 6.41
N ARG A 264 17.98 -6.54 6.96
CA ARG A 264 18.43 -5.24 6.40
C ARG A 264 19.91 -4.90 6.60
N ARG A 265 20.65 -5.62 7.48
CA ARG A 265 22.04 -5.30 7.84
C ARG A 265 23.09 -5.60 6.75
N LYS A 266 22.81 -6.42 5.75
CA LYS A 266 23.83 -6.85 4.75
C LYS A 266 24.13 -5.84 3.63
N ARG A 267 23.37 -4.74 3.47
CA ARG A 267 23.61 -3.75 2.38
C ARG A 267 24.50 -2.56 2.74
N ARG A 268 24.91 -2.37 4.02
CA ARG A 268 25.79 -1.25 4.42
C ARG A 268 27.29 -1.57 4.49
N ALA A 269 27.71 -2.82 4.38
CA ALA A 269 29.10 -3.24 4.50
C ALA A 269 29.84 -3.43 3.16
N ALA A 270 29.19 -3.22 2.01
CA ALA A 270 29.78 -3.47 0.69
C ALA A 270 30.12 -2.19 -0.12
N VAL A 271 30.11 -1.01 0.52
CA VAL A 271 30.54 0.25 -0.15
C VAL A 271 31.49 0.98 0.79
N MET A 272 32.64 0.36 1.09
CA MET A 272 33.90 0.99 1.49
C MET A 272 35.00 -0.03 1.27
N LEU A 273 35.51 -0.08 0.06
CA LEU A 273 36.92 -0.35 -0.27
C LEU A 273 37.16 0.20 -1.67
#